data_0a9f2909faff7ba9dc2a8acec5350dce
#
_entry.id   0a9f2909faff7ba9dc2a8acec5350dce
#
_cell.length_a   1.000
_cell.length_b   1.000
_cell.length_c   1.000
_cell.angle_alpha   90.00
_cell.angle_beta   90.00
_cell.angle_gamma   90.00
#
_symmetry.space_group_name_H-M   'P 1'
#
loop_
_entity.id
_entity.type
_entity.pdbx_description
1 polymer ?
#
loop_
_entity_poly.entity_id
_entity_poly.type
_entity_poly.pdbx_seq_one_letter_code
_entity_poly.pdbx_strand_id
1 'polypeptide(L)'
;FIDSIINFLPKESTTEVETLCYYFENKNDSIKQKINLLKARETFQKENELVKSLNDRLANALRTNLKTDSYFKVRSGIFGGDLEVDGLEQIDSTSKESLEKFQKKELENKKNFAQRQKNTIKNFNEITEFYFNDNSVIDFFRKPKKYDFSDPSTDYLGDEMVYIINCKPKGRNKYSAKIFINADDFAVLRIDYKNERPLFKLKLLGVFINQYLSEGKILYSKFNNNKYQLSYLKASFGQLTGFDRPLKIIEKNKNVKGRKKQNQISFKLDFSFDQNIISEIVVFDSSTITNNDYSTFKENNQILPKFVEKFDTNFWDEL
;
A
#
# COMPACT_ATOMS: atom_id res chain seq x y z
N PHE A 1 31.32 10.56 -2.48
CA PHE A 1 30.43 10.04 -1.43
C PHE A 1 28.98 9.93 -1.95
N ILE A 2 28.41 10.99 -2.53
CA ILE A 2 27.03 10.97 -3.08
C ILE A 2 26.96 10.03 -4.29
N ASP A 3 27.93 10.09 -5.20
CA ASP A 3 28.01 9.18 -6.35
C ASP A 3 28.14 7.71 -5.90
N SER A 4 28.86 7.46 -4.80
CA SER A 4 28.94 6.15 -4.20
C SER A 4 27.61 5.68 -3.63
N ILE A 5 26.82 6.58 -3.02
CA ILE A 5 25.47 6.27 -2.50
C ILE A 5 24.52 5.90 -3.63
N ILE A 6 24.49 6.70 -4.70
CA ILE A 6 23.60 6.48 -5.86
C ILE A 6 23.89 5.14 -6.53
N ASN A 7 25.16 4.76 -6.63
CA ASN A 7 25.57 3.48 -7.23
C ASN A 7 25.25 2.26 -6.36
N PHE A 8 24.93 2.44 -5.08
CA PHE A 8 24.54 1.38 -4.15
C PHE A 8 23.04 1.23 -3.97
N LEU A 9 22.21 2.11 -4.56
CA LEU A 9 20.77 1.92 -4.52
C LEU A 9 20.37 0.66 -5.30
N PRO A 10 19.58 -0.23 -4.71
CA PRO A 10 19.11 -1.41 -5.42
C PRO A 10 18.26 -0.96 -6.62
N LYS A 11 18.48 -1.59 -7.76
CA LYS A 11 17.70 -1.33 -8.96
C LYS A 11 16.27 -1.84 -8.82
N GLU A 12 16.10 -2.91 -8.09
CA GLU A 12 14.80 -3.54 -7.82
C GLU A 12 14.78 -4.04 -6.38
N SER A 13 13.63 -3.93 -5.73
CA SER A 13 13.37 -4.53 -4.42
C SER A 13 11.94 -5.05 -4.36
N THR A 14 11.75 -6.22 -3.79
CA THR A 14 10.44 -6.83 -3.59
C THR A 14 10.23 -7.13 -2.11
N THR A 15 9.09 -6.71 -1.59
CA THR A 15 8.62 -7.08 -0.25
C THR A 15 7.27 -7.75 -0.39
N GLU A 16 7.13 -8.90 0.21
CA GLU A 16 5.87 -9.63 0.27
C GLU A 16 5.42 -9.75 1.72
N VAL A 17 4.16 -9.41 1.99
CA VAL A 17 3.54 -9.52 3.31
C VAL A 17 2.27 -10.34 3.15
N GLU A 18 2.19 -11.44 3.88
CA GLU A 18 1.01 -12.30 3.94
C GLU A 18 0.40 -12.25 5.33
N THR A 19 -0.91 -12.23 5.40
CA THR A 19 -1.64 -12.12 6.65
C THR A 19 -2.87 -13.02 6.64
N LEU A 20 -3.06 -13.78 7.71
CA LEU A 20 -4.30 -14.48 8.00
C LEU A 20 -5.05 -13.75 9.11
N CYS A 21 -6.34 -13.51 8.91
CA CYS A 21 -7.16 -12.77 9.86
C CYS A 21 -8.64 -13.14 9.77
N TYR A 22 -9.39 -12.89 10.85
CA TYR A 22 -10.82 -12.69 10.78
C TYR A 22 -11.09 -11.19 10.55
N TYR A 23 -11.97 -10.91 9.60
CA TYR A 23 -12.44 -9.57 9.30
C TYR A 23 -13.95 -9.48 9.52
N PHE A 24 -14.37 -8.46 10.26
CA PHE A 24 -15.77 -8.25 10.60
C PHE A 24 -16.21 -6.88 10.09
N GLU A 25 -17.39 -6.84 9.50
CA GLU A 25 -17.99 -5.60 9.02
C GLU A 25 -19.42 -5.43 9.54
N ASN A 26 -19.73 -4.24 10.03
CA ASN A 26 -21.09 -3.81 10.34
C ASN A 26 -21.28 -2.35 9.89
N LYS A 27 -22.01 -2.15 8.80
CA LYS A 27 -22.23 -0.82 8.22
C LYS A 27 -23.05 0.11 9.12
N ASN A 28 -23.79 -0.44 10.07
CA ASN A 28 -24.68 0.29 10.98
C ASN A 28 -24.02 0.62 12.33
N ASP A 29 -22.82 0.12 12.59
CA ASP A 29 -22.10 0.42 13.82
C ASP A 29 -21.24 1.68 13.68
N SER A 30 -20.91 2.30 14.83
CA SER A 30 -19.97 3.43 14.91
C SER A 30 -18.55 3.02 14.48
N ILE A 31 -18.13 1.81 14.84
CA ILE A 31 -16.90 1.15 14.36
C ILE A 31 -17.31 0.16 13.29
N LYS A 32 -17.27 0.60 12.03
CA LYS A 32 -17.78 -0.19 10.90
C LYS A 32 -16.99 -1.46 10.60
N GLN A 33 -15.75 -1.54 11.02
CA GLN A 33 -14.82 -2.61 10.67
C GLN A 33 -13.94 -2.98 11.85
N LYS A 34 -13.80 -4.29 12.09
CA LYS A 34 -12.91 -4.85 13.10
C LYS A 34 -12.06 -5.96 12.47
N ILE A 35 -10.83 -6.15 12.96
CA ILE A 35 -9.92 -7.19 12.50
C ILE A 35 -9.34 -7.96 13.68
N ASN A 36 -9.20 -9.26 13.51
CA ASN A 36 -8.44 -10.12 14.40
C ASN A 36 -7.34 -10.79 13.60
N LEU A 37 -6.12 -10.30 13.77
CA LEU A 37 -4.94 -10.88 13.15
C LEU A 37 -4.61 -12.20 13.84
N LEU A 38 -4.45 -13.27 13.07
CA LEU A 38 -4.07 -14.58 13.57
C LEU A 38 -2.59 -14.85 13.34
N LYS A 39 -2.11 -14.60 12.14
CA LYS A 39 -0.72 -14.88 11.75
C LYS A 39 -0.30 -13.97 10.59
N ALA A 40 0.96 -13.59 10.54
CA ALA A 40 1.52 -12.84 9.43
C ALA A 40 2.97 -13.18 9.20
N ARG A 41 3.41 -13.14 7.94
CA ARG A 41 4.82 -13.25 7.56
C ARG A 41 5.19 -12.14 6.60
N GLU A 42 6.47 -11.82 6.59
CA GLU A 42 7.09 -10.88 5.68
C GLU A 42 8.33 -11.53 5.07
N THR A 43 8.44 -11.50 3.76
CA THR A 43 9.55 -12.04 3.00
C THR A 43 10.25 -10.89 2.27
N PHE A 44 11.56 -10.78 2.44
CA PHE A 44 12.38 -9.84 1.69
C PHE A 44 13.29 -10.58 0.72
N GLN A 45 13.48 -10.02 -0.46
CA GLN A 45 14.61 -10.40 -1.29
C GLN A 45 15.89 -9.69 -0.79
N LYS A 46 17.05 -10.30 -1.00
CA LYS A 46 18.39 -9.84 -0.51
C LYS A 46 18.74 -8.38 -0.77
N GLU A 47 18.09 -7.74 -1.74
CA GLU A 47 18.33 -6.35 -2.12
C GLU A 47 17.86 -5.34 -1.04
N ASN A 48 16.92 -5.72 -0.18
CA ASN A 48 16.47 -4.88 0.93
C ASN A 48 17.50 -4.76 2.07
N GLU A 49 18.40 -5.74 2.22
CA GLU A 49 19.52 -5.62 3.16
C GLU A 49 20.50 -4.53 2.73
N LEU A 50 20.65 -4.30 1.42
CA LEU A 50 21.47 -3.21 0.89
C LEU A 50 20.88 -1.84 1.23
N VAL A 51 19.57 -1.67 1.16
CA VAL A 51 18.90 -0.41 1.56
C VAL A 51 19.07 -0.15 3.05
N LYS A 52 18.94 -1.19 3.88
CA LYS A 52 19.16 -1.09 5.33
C LYS A 52 20.62 -0.70 5.62
N SER A 53 21.56 -1.42 5.01
CA SER A 53 23.00 -1.13 5.12
C SER A 53 23.35 0.29 4.64
N LEU A 54 22.71 0.79 3.59
CA LEU A 54 22.88 2.14 3.09
C LEU A 54 22.35 3.18 4.08
N ASN A 55 21.18 2.97 4.63
CA ASN A 55 20.59 3.84 5.65
C ASN A 55 21.49 3.88 6.91
N ASP A 56 22.00 2.75 7.33
CA ASP A 56 22.92 2.66 8.48
C ASP A 56 24.25 3.37 8.21
N ARG A 57 24.81 3.23 7.00
CA ARG A 57 26.02 3.95 6.58
C ARG A 57 25.79 5.45 6.47
N LEU A 58 24.63 5.87 5.94
CA LEU A 58 24.26 7.26 5.84
C LEU A 58 24.06 7.87 7.24
N ALA A 59 23.35 7.16 8.12
CA ALA A 59 23.15 7.57 9.50
C ALA A 59 24.49 7.68 10.25
N ASN A 60 25.40 6.72 10.08
CA ASN A 60 26.73 6.76 10.70
C ASN A 60 27.58 7.88 10.13
N ALA A 61 27.58 8.09 8.82
CA ALA A 61 28.31 9.21 8.19
C ALA A 61 27.78 10.57 8.67
N LEU A 62 26.46 10.69 8.83
CA LEU A 62 25.84 11.89 9.39
C LEU A 62 26.28 12.08 10.86
N ARG A 63 26.16 11.04 11.70
CA ARG A 63 26.58 11.09 13.11
C ARG A 63 28.04 11.50 13.29
N THR A 64 28.94 10.98 12.44
CA THR A 64 30.40 11.23 12.56
C THR A 64 30.79 12.63 12.11
N ASN A 65 30.05 13.21 11.16
CA ASN A 65 30.45 14.47 10.50
C ASN A 65 29.55 15.66 10.88
N LEU A 66 28.44 15.45 11.58
CA LEU A 66 27.55 16.53 12.00
C LEU A 66 27.96 17.08 13.36
N LYS A 67 28.04 18.41 13.43
CA LYS A 67 28.26 19.11 14.69
C LYS A 67 26.92 19.33 15.40
N THR A 68 26.88 19.15 16.70
CA THR A 68 25.68 19.32 17.53
C THR A 68 25.10 20.74 17.47
N ASP A 69 25.92 21.72 17.09
CA ASP A 69 25.56 23.14 16.96
C ASP A 69 24.97 23.52 15.59
N SER A 70 24.83 22.55 14.68
CA SER A 70 24.37 22.80 13.33
C SER A 70 22.93 22.34 13.10
N TYR A 71 22.21 23.07 12.26
CA TYR A 71 20.99 22.62 11.62
C TYR A 71 21.10 22.79 10.11
N PHE A 72 20.31 22.02 9.37
CA PHE A 72 20.40 22.00 7.91
C PHE A 72 19.15 22.55 7.28
N LYS A 73 19.32 23.42 6.27
CA LYS A 73 18.24 23.85 5.39
C LYS A 73 18.35 23.10 4.07
N VAL A 74 17.32 22.36 3.74
CA VAL A 74 17.19 21.69 2.45
C VAL A 74 16.36 22.57 1.53
N ARG A 75 16.84 22.85 0.32
CA ARG A 75 16.15 23.67 -0.68
C ARG A 75 16.19 23.02 -2.05
N SER A 76 15.05 23.00 -2.74
CA SER A 76 14.92 22.60 -4.13
C SER A 76 14.04 23.60 -4.87
N GLY A 77 14.65 24.61 -5.44
CA GLY A 77 13.93 25.73 -6.05
C GLY A 77 13.11 26.51 -5.02
N ILE A 78 11.79 26.55 -5.20
CA ILE A 78 10.84 27.22 -4.31
C ILE A 78 10.47 26.36 -3.07
N PHE A 79 10.78 25.07 -3.09
CA PHE A 79 10.53 24.18 -1.97
C PHE A 79 11.71 24.17 -0.99
N GLY A 80 11.43 24.12 0.29
CA GLY A 80 12.47 24.01 1.30
C GLY A 80 11.91 23.72 2.68
N GLY A 81 12.73 23.10 3.51
CA GLY A 81 12.44 22.80 4.90
C GLY A 81 13.72 22.84 5.73
N ASP A 82 13.54 22.93 7.03
CA ASP A 82 14.62 22.82 7.99
C ASP A 82 14.69 21.38 8.47
N LEU A 83 15.90 20.80 8.49
CA LEU A 83 16.17 19.46 9.00
C LEU A 83 16.98 19.66 10.30
N GLU A 84 16.37 19.34 11.42
CA GLU A 84 17.05 19.29 12.71
C GLU A 84 17.57 17.87 12.94
N VAL A 85 18.79 17.78 13.46
CA VAL A 85 19.48 16.51 13.70
C VAL A 85 19.23 16.03 15.12
N ASP A 86 18.32 16.64 15.85
CA ASP A 86 17.95 16.27 17.20
C ASP A 86 17.24 14.91 17.19
N GLY A 87 17.84 13.88 17.77
CA GLY A 87 17.31 12.53 17.89
C GLY A 87 18.15 11.40 17.28
N LEU A 88 19.36 11.69 16.79
CA LEU A 88 20.34 10.65 16.46
C LEU A 88 21.14 10.20 17.70
N GLU A 89 20.58 10.34 18.88
CA GLU A 89 21.19 9.82 20.11
C GLU A 89 21.38 8.31 20.01
N GLN A 90 22.54 7.84 20.44
CA GLN A 90 22.81 6.42 20.60
C GLN A 90 21.78 5.87 21.58
N ILE A 91 20.97 4.92 21.11
CA ILE A 91 20.14 4.10 22.00
C ILE A 91 21.13 3.21 22.76
N ASP A 92 21.46 3.59 23.96
CA ASP A 92 22.17 2.72 24.89
C ASP A 92 21.19 1.59 25.27
N SER A 93 21.39 0.41 24.65
CA SER A 93 20.50 -0.75 24.81
C SER A 93 20.45 -1.32 26.24
N THR A 94 21.25 -0.79 27.14
CA THR A 94 21.38 -1.26 28.53
C THR A 94 20.60 -0.39 29.53
N SER A 95 20.15 0.79 29.16
CA SER A 95 19.40 1.66 30.06
C SER A 95 17.90 1.28 30.14
N LYS A 96 17.30 1.41 31.33
CA LYS A 96 15.86 1.17 31.55
C LYS A 96 14.99 2.04 30.65
N GLU A 97 15.40 3.27 30.41
CA GLU A 97 14.71 4.22 29.53
C GLU A 97 14.72 3.77 28.06
N SER A 98 15.80 3.15 27.61
CA SER A 98 15.90 2.58 26.26
C SER A 98 14.97 1.37 26.08
N LEU A 99 14.84 0.53 27.10
CA LEU A 99 13.93 -0.61 27.11
C LEU A 99 12.47 -0.15 27.04
N GLU A 100 12.09 0.86 27.82
CA GLU A 100 10.73 1.44 27.78
C GLU A 100 10.42 2.06 26.41
N LYS A 101 11.36 2.81 25.84
CA LYS A 101 11.23 3.36 24.47
C LYS A 101 11.09 2.26 23.42
N PHE A 102 11.86 1.19 23.54
CA PHE A 102 11.77 0.04 22.65
C PHE A 102 10.40 -0.66 22.73
N GLN A 103 9.92 -0.96 23.93
CA GLN A 103 8.61 -1.58 24.14
C GLN A 103 7.47 -0.71 23.61
N LYS A 104 7.53 0.60 23.82
CA LYS A 104 6.56 1.55 23.30
C LYS A 104 6.54 1.55 21.78
N LYS A 105 7.72 1.56 21.14
CA LYS A 105 7.86 1.50 19.70
C LYS A 105 7.35 0.17 19.10
N GLU A 106 7.60 -0.94 19.78
CA GLU A 106 7.08 -2.25 19.37
C GLU A 106 5.55 -2.29 19.43
N LEU A 107 4.94 -1.78 20.50
CA LEU A 107 3.49 -1.69 20.64
C LEU A 107 2.87 -0.79 19.55
N GLU A 108 3.52 0.32 19.24
CA GLU A 108 3.10 1.23 18.16
C GLU A 108 3.19 0.53 16.79
N ASN A 109 4.26 -0.21 16.52
CA ASN A 109 4.43 -0.98 15.31
C ASN A 109 3.31 -2.04 15.14
N LYS A 110 2.93 -2.74 16.21
CA LYS A 110 1.83 -3.71 16.20
C LYS A 110 0.49 -3.04 15.83
N LYS A 111 0.18 -1.92 16.47
CA LYS A 111 -1.03 -1.13 16.16
C LYS A 111 -1.03 -0.62 14.72
N ASN A 112 0.10 -0.08 14.27
CA ASN A 112 0.24 0.43 12.91
C ASN A 112 0.13 -0.68 11.86
N PHE A 113 0.63 -1.87 12.14
CA PHE A 113 0.49 -3.02 11.25
C PHE A 113 -0.97 -3.43 11.12
N ALA A 114 -1.68 -3.66 12.23
CA ALA A 114 -3.11 -4.00 12.23
C ALA A 114 -3.95 -2.94 11.50
N GLN A 115 -3.66 -1.66 11.73
CA GLN A 115 -4.36 -0.57 11.05
C GLN A 115 -4.10 -0.55 9.54
N ARG A 116 -2.88 -0.84 9.10
CA ARG A 116 -2.56 -0.97 7.67
C ARG A 116 -3.34 -2.12 7.03
N GLN A 117 -3.40 -3.30 7.68
CA GLN A 117 -4.18 -4.43 7.17
C GLN A 117 -5.66 -4.08 7.05
N LYS A 118 -6.23 -3.45 8.06
CA LYS A 118 -7.62 -2.97 8.05
C LYS A 118 -7.89 -2.01 6.90
N ASN A 119 -7.01 -1.04 6.69
CA ASN A 119 -7.12 -0.08 5.60
C ASN A 119 -7.03 -0.76 4.23
N THR A 120 -6.15 -1.77 4.09
CA THR A 120 -6.03 -2.54 2.86
C THR A 120 -7.33 -3.26 2.52
N ILE A 121 -7.92 -3.97 3.48
CA ILE A 121 -9.21 -4.67 3.29
C ILE A 121 -10.33 -3.65 3.02
N LYS A 122 -10.36 -2.54 3.73
CA LYS A 122 -11.33 -1.46 3.48
C LYS A 122 -11.25 -0.94 2.05
N ASN A 123 -10.06 -0.66 1.56
CA ASN A 123 -9.86 -0.19 0.19
C ASN A 123 -10.36 -1.22 -0.84
N PHE A 124 -10.19 -2.51 -0.54
CA PHE A 124 -10.73 -3.57 -1.38
C PHE A 124 -12.25 -3.63 -1.35
N ASN A 125 -12.88 -3.47 -0.19
CA ASN A 125 -14.33 -3.40 -0.08
C ASN A 125 -14.87 -2.21 -0.89
N GLU A 126 -14.19 -1.05 -0.89
CA GLU A 126 -14.56 0.09 -1.72
C GLU A 126 -14.47 -0.22 -3.23
N ILE A 127 -13.54 -1.09 -3.65
CA ILE A 127 -13.45 -1.56 -5.03
C ILE A 127 -14.54 -2.58 -5.33
N THR A 128 -14.81 -3.54 -4.44
CA THR A 128 -15.81 -4.59 -4.65
C THR A 128 -17.25 -4.10 -4.51
N GLU A 129 -17.47 -3.05 -3.73
CA GLU A 129 -18.78 -2.38 -3.57
C GLU A 129 -19.09 -1.33 -4.66
N PHE A 130 -18.36 -1.34 -5.76
CA PHE A 130 -18.53 -0.33 -6.81
C PHE A 130 -19.95 -0.26 -7.40
N TYR A 131 -20.76 -1.28 -7.21
CA TYR A 131 -22.19 -1.24 -7.56
C TYR A 131 -22.98 -0.23 -6.73
N PHE A 132 -22.61 -0.04 -5.46
CA PHE A 132 -23.38 0.72 -4.47
C PHE A 132 -22.64 1.96 -3.96
N ASN A 133 -21.34 2.10 -4.29
CA ASN A 133 -20.51 3.19 -3.82
C ASN A 133 -20.44 4.32 -4.85
N ASP A 134 -21.05 5.48 -4.55
CA ASP A 134 -21.08 6.64 -5.43
C ASP A 134 -19.70 7.23 -5.73
N ASN A 135 -18.73 6.99 -4.89
CA ASN A 135 -17.36 7.49 -5.02
C ASN A 135 -16.41 6.52 -5.76
N SER A 136 -16.89 5.31 -6.14
CA SER A 136 -16.06 4.36 -6.84
C SER A 136 -15.55 4.91 -8.18
N VAL A 137 -14.25 4.77 -8.42
CA VAL A 137 -13.61 5.15 -9.70
C VAL A 137 -13.99 4.20 -10.84
N ILE A 138 -14.39 2.96 -10.50
CA ILE A 138 -14.91 1.95 -11.44
C ILE A 138 -16.42 2.17 -11.52
N ASP A 139 -16.88 2.94 -12.49
CA ASP A 139 -18.24 3.47 -12.50
C ASP A 139 -19.15 2.94 -13.65
N PHE A 140 -18.75 1.88 -14.34
CA PHE A 140 -19.48 1.40 -15.52
C PHE A 140 -20.90 0.90 -15.20
N PHE A 141 -21.18 0.36 -14.03
CA PHE A 141 -22.54 -0.01 -13.63
C PHE A 141 -23.41 1.21 -13.29
N ARG A 142 -22.82 2.22 -12.66
CA ARG A 142 -23.53 3.44 -12.24
C ARG A 142 -23.75 4.44 -13.38
N LYS A 143 -22.84 4.43 -14.36
CA LYS A 143 -22.87 5.36 -15.49
C LYS A 143 -22.81 4.62 -16.82
N PRO A 144 -23.71 3.64 -17.09
CA PRO A 144 -23.62 2.77 -18.26
C PRO A 144 -23.59 3.53 -19.57
N LYS A 145 -24.25 4.68 -19.68
CA LYS A 145 -24.24 5.53 -20.89
C LYS A 145 -22.84 6.02 -21.30
N LYS A 146 -21.88 5.98 -20.37
CA LYS A 146 -20.48 6.37 -20.63
C LYS A 146 -19.61 5.22 -21.13
N TYR A 147 -20.22 4.06 -21.39
CA TYR A 147 -19.56 2.85 -21.79
C TYR A 147 -20.27 2.21 -22.99
N ASP A 148 -19.52 1.46 -23.76
CA ASP A 148 -20.03 0.52 -24.76
C ASP A 148 -19.98 -0.87 -24.20
N PHE A 149 -21.10 -1.57 -24.25
CA PHE A 149 -21.23 -2.97 -23.86
C PHE A 149 -21.37 -3.82 -25.10
N SER A 150 -20.64 -4.94 -25.18
CA SER A 150 -20.79 -5.91 -26.26
C SER A 150 -22.12 -6.67 -26.10
N ASP A 151 -22.56 -7.29 -27.19
CA ASP A 151 -23.54 -8.37 -27.09
C ASP A 151 -23.01 -9.48 -26.21
N PRO A 152 -23.87 -10.14 -25.39
CA PRO A 152 -23.47 -11.25 -24.56
C PRO A 152 -22.96 -12.44 -25.39
N SER A 153 -21.83 -13.01 -25.00
CA SER A 153 -21.39 -14.34 -25.43
C SER A 153 -21.52 -15.33 -24.28
N THR A 154 -21.64 -16.62 -24.59
CA THR A 154 -21.76 -17.67 -23.57
C THR A 154 -20.45 -18.42 -23.42
N ASP A 155 -20.15 -18.83 -22.19
CA ASP A 155 -18.99 -19.66 -21.82
C ASP A 155 -19.28 -20.35 -20.48
N TYR A 156 -18.31 -21.10 -19.97
CA TYR A 156 -18.40 -21.75 -18.66
C TYR A 156 -17.35 -21.19 -17.71
N LEU A 157 -17.75 -20.98 -16.45
CA LEU A 157 -16.86 -20.63 -15.34
C LEU A 157 -16.96 -21.76 -14.30
N GLY A 158 -15.99 -22.72 -14.35
CA GLY A 158 -16.16 -24.01 -13.70
C GLY A 158 -17.34 -24.77 -14.33
N ASP A 159 -18.29 -25.20 -13.50
CA ASP A 159 -19.49 -25.92 -13.93
C ASP A 159 -20.68 -24.98 -14.24
N GLU A 160 -20.54 -23.68 -14.05
CA GLU A 160 -21.63 -22.71 -14.24
C GLU A 160 -21.57 -22.07 -15.61
N MET A 161 -22.70 -22.12 -16.34
CA MET A 161 -22.85 -21.40 -17.62
C MET A 161 -22.94 -19.89 -17.34
N VAL A 162 -22.20 -19.09 -18.08
CA VAL A 162 -22.13 -17.65 -17.91
C VAL A 162 -22.35 -16.89 -19.21
N TYR A 163 -22.98 -15.73 -19.10
CA TYR A 163 -22.91 -14.69 -20.12
C TYR A 163 -21.68 -13.82 -19.87
N ILE A 164 -20.95 -13.52 -20.94
CA ILE A 164 -19.78 -12.65 -20.91
C ILE A 164 -20.09 -11.37 -21.66
N ILE A 165 -19.94 -10.24 -20.98
CA ILE A 165 -20.13 -8.91 -21.53
C ILE A 165 -18.81 -8.14 -21.41
N ASN A 166 -18.31 -7.60 -22.54
CA ASN A 166 -17.18 -6.69 -22.51
C ASN A 166 -17.67 -5.26 -22.40
N CYS A 167 -17.05 -4.50 -21.51
CA CYS A 167 -17.34 -3.10 -21.27
C CYS A 167 -16.14 -2.24 -21.68
N LYS A 168 -16.34 -1.28 -22.58
CA LYS A 168 -15.30 -0.34 -23.04
C LYS A 168 -15.67 1.11 -22.70
N PRO A 169 -14.71 1.92 -22.24
CA PRO A 169 -15.00 3.30 -21.87
C PRO A 169 -15.18 4.21 -23.08
N LYS A 170 -16.18 5.10 -23.03
CA LYS A 170 -16.35 6.22 -23.98
C LYS A 170 -15.63 7.48 -23.47
N GLY A 171 -15.15 8.27 -24.41
CA GLY A 171 -14.59 9.59 -24.12
C GLY A 171 -13.42 9.57 -23.11
N ARG A 172 -13.60 10.22 -21.96
CA ARG A 172 -12.56 10.37 -20.92
C ARG A 172 -12.61 9.31 -19.83
N ASN A 173 -13.56 8.39 -19.86
CA ASN A 173 -13.63 7.33 -18.86
C ASN A 173 -12.40 6.41 -19.00
N LYS A 174 -12.04 5.74 -17.91
CA LYS A 174 -10.72 5.15 -17.80
C LYS A 174 -10.71 3.64 -17.81
N TYR A 175 -11.77 2.98 -17.34
CA TYR A 175 -11.78 1.55 -17.11
C TYR A 175 -12.51 0.77 -18.19
N SER A 176 -11.92 -0.33 -18.64
CA SER A 176 -12.61 -1.41 -19.35
C SER A 176 -12.82 -2.59 -18.43
N ALA A 177 -13.75 -3.46 -18.75
CA ALA A 177 -14.02 -4.66 -17.99
C ALA A 177 -14.53 -5.81 -18.87
N LYS A 178 -14.31 -7.03 -18.37
CA LYS A 178 -14.97 -8.26 -18.80
C LYS A 178 -15.79 -8.78 -17.63
N ILE A 179 -17.10 -8.93 -17.81
CA ILE A 179 -18.07 -9.22 -16.79
C ILE A 179 -18.66 -10.59 -17.07
N PHE A 180 -18.63 -11.48 -16.08
CA PHE A 180 -19.19 -12.83 -16.16
C PHE A 180 -20.43 -12.90 -15.30
N ILE A 181 -21.55 -13.23 -15.90
CA ILE A 181 -22.87 -13.23 -15.28
C ILE A 181 -23.43 -14.64 -15.35
N ASN A 182 -23.84 -15.21 -14.21
CA ASN A 182 -24.49 -16.52 -14.17
C ASN A 182 -25.72 -16.53 -15.06
N ALA A 183 -25.90 -17.58 -15.87
CA ALA A 183 -26.99 -17.67 -16.82
C ALA A 183 -28.34 -17.96 -16.15
N ASP A 184 -28.36 -18.57 -14.95
CA ASP A 184 -29.57 -19.00 -14.28
C ASP A 184 -30.19 -17.91 -13.42
N ASP A 185 -29.35 -17.21 -12.62
CA ASP A 185 -29.83 -16.24 -11.62
C ASP A 185 -29.33 -14.79 -11.87
N PHE A 186 -28.59 -14.59 -12.95
CA PHE A 186 -28.02 -13.31 -13.38
C PHE A 186 -27.09 -12.63 -12.36
N ALA A 187 -26.57 -13.39 -11.41
CA ALA A 187 -25.56 -12.88 -10.50
C ALA A 187 -24.23 -12.66 -11.23
N VAL A 188 -23.52 -11.61 -10.85
CA VAL A 188 -22.15 -11.39 -11.34
C VAL A 188 -21.20 -12.31 -10.57
N LEU A 189 -20.52 -13.20 -11.29
CA LEU A 189 -19.59 -14.17 -10.71
C LEU A 189 -18.15 -13.67 -10.77
N ARG A 190 -17.80 -12.96 -11.83
CA ARG A 190 -16.43 -12.47 -12.03
C ARG A 190 -16.41 -11.15 -12.77
N ILE A 191 -15.46 -10.31 -12.40
CA ILE A 191 -15.14 -9.08 -13.12
C ILE A 191 -13.63 -9.02 -13.27
N ASP A 192 -13.17 -8.91 -14.52
CA ASP A 192 -11.81 -8.53 -14.83
C ASP A 192 -11.84 -7.08 -15.31
N TYR A 193 -11.11 -6.18 -14.67
CA TYR A 193 -11.06 -4.77 -15.05
C TYR A 193 -9.63 -4.28 -15.24
N LYS A 194 -9.46 -3.26 -16.07
CA LYS A 194 -8.19 -2.57 -16.25
C LYS A 194 -8.43 -1.13 -16.71
N ASN A 195 -7.45 -0.28 -16.41
CA ASN A 195 -7.47 1.06 -16.98
C ASN A 195 -6.92 1.09 -18.39
N GLU A 196 -7.59 1.79 -19.27
CA GLU A 196 -7.17 2.04 -20.67
C GLU A 196 -6.29 3.29 -20.81
N ARG A 197 -6.22 4.10 -19.76
CA ARG A 197 -5.46 5.35 -19.69
C ARG A 197 -4.95 5.57 -18.28
N PRO A 198 -3.84 6.32 -18.11
CA PRO A 198 -3.35 6.67 -16.78
C PRO A 198 -4.44 7.32 -15.91
N LEU A 199 -4.53 6.88 -14.67
CA LEU A 199 -5.51 7.40 -13.71
C LEU A 199 -5.19 8.83 -13.29
N PHE A 200 -3.89 9.10 -13.16
CA PHE A 200 -3.36 10.41 -12.80
C PHE A 200 -2.03 10.62 -13.50
N LYS A 201 -1.82 11.82 -14.03
CA LYS A 201 -0.54 12.23 -14.60
C LYS A 201 -0.31 13.69 -14.25
N LEU A 202 0.80 13.94 -13.56
CA LEU A 202 1.28 15.27 -13.20
C LEU A 202 2.74 15.39 -13.63
N LYS A 203 3.09 16.51 -14.24
CA LYS A 203 4.48 16.93 -14.44
C LYS A 203 4.57 18.40 -14.12
N LEU A 204 5.19 18.72 -13.01
CA LEU A 204 5.31 20.11 -12.55
C LEU A 204 6.65 20.34 -11.87
N LEU A 205 7.38 21.38 -12.30
CA LEU A 205 8.62 21.84 -11.66
C LEU A 205 9.66 20.73 -11.39
N GLY A 206 9.82 19.79 -12.33
CA GLY A 206 10.75 18.67 -12.21
C GLY A 206 10.29 17.53 -11.30
N VAL A 207 9.04 17.57 -10.82
CA VAL A 207 8.37 16.42 -10.18
C VAL A 207 7.39 15.83 -11.16
N PHE A 208 7.39 14.53 -11.34
CA PHE A 208 6.37 13.86 -12.15
C PHE A 208 5.80 12.65 -11.41
N ILE A 209 4.51 12.44 -11.61
CA ILE A 209 3.77 11.29 -11.11
C ILE A 209 2.93 10.77 -12.26
N ASN A 210 2.98 9.48 -12.50
CA ASN A 210 2.16 8.80 -13.51
C ASN A 210 1.60 7.51 -12.93
N GLN A 211 0.32 7.50 -12.57
CA GLN A 211 -0.42 6.30 -12.17
C GLN A 211 -0.90 5.59 -13.44
N TYR A 212 -0.04 4.73 -13.98
CA TYR A 212 -0.24 4.15 -15.30
C TYR A 212 -1.01 2.83 -15.30
N LEU A 213 -1.02 2.09 -14.19
CA LEU A 213 -1.65 0.78 -14.06
C LEU A 213 -2.67 0.76 -12.91
N SER A 214 -3.85 0.25 -13.20
CA SER A 214 -4.84 -0.18 -12.22
C SER A 214 -5.71 -1.25 -12.87
N GLU A 215 -5.48 -2.49 -12.49
CA GLU A 215 -6.22 -3.64 -13.00
C GLU A 215 -6.54 -4.61 -11.87
N GLY A 216 -7.51 -5.46 -12.09
CA GLY A 216 -7.85 -6.48 -11.10
C GLY A 216 -8.85 -7.51 -11.59
N LYS A 217 -9.00 -8.52 -10.74
CA LYS A 217 -9.94 -9.62 -10.88
C LYS A 217 -10.72 -9.76 -9.58
N ILE A 218 -12.02 -9.86 -9.68
CA ILE A 218 -12.95 -10.02 -8.56
C ILE A 218 -13.78 -11.26 -8.84
N LEU A 219 -13.85 -12.18 -7.88
CA LEU A 219 -14.72 -13.36 -7.94
C LEU A 219 -15.69 -13.35 -6.77
N TYR A 220 -16.90 -13.76 -7.07
CA TYR A 220 -17.96 -13.97 -6.10
C TYR A 220 -18.40 -15.44 -6.12
N SER A 221 -18.58 -16.01 -4.95
CA SER A 221 -19.04 -17.40 -4.77
C SER A 221 -20.16 -17.45 -3.74
N LYS A 222 -20.98 -18.50 -3.81
CA LYS A 222 -21.99 -18.78 -2.77
C LYS A 222 -21.31 -19.41 -1.56
N PHE A 223 -21.52 -18.83 -0.39
CA PHE A 223 -21.12 -19.40 0.90
C PHE A 223 -22.32 -20.02 1.62
N ASN A 224 -22.14 -20.40 2.86
CA ASN A 224 -23.10 -21.18 3.67
C ASN A 224 -24.52 -20.58 3.75
N ASN A 225 -24.68 -19.29 3.54
CA ASN A 225 -25.98 -18.57 3.50
C ASN A 225 -26.64 -18.54 2.11
N ASN A 226 -26.11 -19.29 1.15
CA ASN A 226 -26.51 -19.31 -0.26
C ASN A 226 -26.56 -17.92 -0.95
N LYS A 227 -25.78 -16.96 -0.44
CA LYS A 227 -25.61 -15.61 -1.02
C LYS A 227 -24.24 -15.49 -1.66
N TYR A 228 -24.18 -14.79 -2.77
CA TYR A 228 -22.91 -14.45 -3.39
C TYR A 228 -22.15 -13.42 -2.54
N GLN A 229 -20.93 -13.74 -2.24
CA GLN A 229 -20.02 -12.89 -1.50
C GLN A 229 -18.64 -12.93 -2.17
N LEU A 230 -17.79 -11.95 -1.87
CA LEU A 230 -16.42 -11.94 -2.35
C LEU A 230 -15.70 -13.22 -1.91
N SER A 231 -15.16 -13.97 -2.87
CA SER A 231 -14.34 -15.16 -2.62
C SER A 231 -12.87 -14.93 -2.96
N TYR A 232 -12.62 -14.10 -3.97
CA TYR A 232 -11.25 -13.76 -4.38
C TYR A 232 -11.18 -12.36 -4.96
N LEU A 233 -10.10 -11.66 -4.65
CA LEU A 233 -9.76 -10.40 -5.28
C LEU A 233 -8.26 -10.32 -5.50
N LYS A 234 -7.88 -9.93 -6.71
CA LYS A 234 -6.53 -9.47 -7.04
C LYS A 234 -6.61 -8.07 -7.62
N ALA A 235 -5.76 -7.18 -7.13
CA ALA A 235 -5.62 -5.83 -7.66
C ALA A 235 -4.15 -5.49 -7.85
N SER A 236 -3.82 -4.91 -9.01
CA SER A 236 -2.49 -4.41 -9.34
C SER A 236 -2.55 -2.91 -9.55
N PHE A 237 -1.60 -2.20 -8.96
CA PHE A 237 -1.45 -0.76 -9.08
C PHE A 237 -0.01 -0.41 -9.44
N GLY A 238 0.18 0.37 -10.49
CA GLY A 238 1.49 0.82 -10.96
C GLY A 238 1.61 2.34 -10.99
N GLN A 239 2.69 2.86 -10.42
CA GLN A 239 2.97 4.28 -10.36
C GLN A 239 4.44 4.56 -10.60
N LEU A 240 4.73 5.39 -11.59
CA LEU A 240 6.05 5.97 -11.82
C LEU A 240 6.10 7.37 -11.22
N THR A 241 7.03 7.56 -10.29
CA THR A 241 7.30 8.86 -9.67
C THR A 241 8.73 9.26 -9.97
N GLY A 242 8.97 10.50 -10.33
CA GLY A 242 10.32 10.98 -10.60
C GLY A 242 10.55 12.39 -10.11
N PHE A 243 11.83 12.68 -9.94
CA PHE A 243 12.32 13.92 -9.42
C PHE A 243 13.57 14.33 -10.18
N ASP A 244 13.50 15.41 -10.95
CA ASP A 244 14.60 16.02 -11.70
C ASP A 244 14.75 17.49 -11.26
N ARG A 245 15.53 17.71 -10.19
CA ARG A 245 15.66 19.06 -9.61
C ARG A 245 17.02 19.29 -8.96
N PRO A 246 17.48 20.57 -8.93
CA PRO A 246 18.59 20.94 -8.08
C PRO A 246 18.22 20.82 -6.60
N LEU A 247 19.11 20.24 -5.81
CA LEU A 247 19.03 20.18 -4.36
C LEU A 247 20.18 20.95 -3.73
N LYS A 248 19.87 21.78 -2.73
CA LYS A 248 20.85 22.50 -1.92
C LYS A 248 20.66 22.12 -0.47
N ILE A 249 21.74 21.70 0.17
CA ILE A 249 21.80 21.50 1.61
C ILE A 249 22.71 22.58 2.18
N ILE A 250 22.18 23.39 3.08
CA ILE A 250 22.85 24.55 3.67
C ILE A 250 22.99 24.29 5.15
N GLU A 251 24.21 24.18 5.64
CA GLU A 251 24.52 24.09 7.07
C GLU A 251 24.49 25.48 7.70
N LYS A 252 23.84 25.59 8.86
CA LYS A 252 23.75 26.79 9.68
C LYS A 252 24.02 26.48 11.13
N ASN A 253 24.68 27.42 11.85
CA ASN A 253 24.94 27.28 13.27
C ASN A 253 23.72 27.72 14.11
N LYS A 254 23.31 26.89 15.08
CA LYS A 254 22.19 27.16 16.00
C LYS A 254 22.46 28.37 16.93
N ASN A 255 23.72 28.57 17.31
CA ASN A 255 24.12 29.54 18.34
C ASN A 255 24.46 30.94 17.82
N VAL A 256 24.43 31.14 16.49
CA VAL A 256 24.75 32.42 15.86
C VAL A 256 23.49 33.15 15.43
N LYS A 257 23.24 34.33 16.00
CA LYS A 257 22.14 35.20 15.55
C LYS A 257 22.42 35.69 14.12
N GLY A 258 21.48 35.44 13.20
CA GLY A 258 21.52 35.87 11.83
C GLY A 258 21.75 34.74 10.82
N ARG A 259 21.90 35.12 9.52
CA ARG A 259 21.93 34.19 8.40
C ARG A 259 23.32 33.61 8.10
N LYS A 260 24.18 33.36 9.07
CA LYS A 260 25.55 32.88 8.77
C LYS A 260 25.47 31.40 8.33
N LYS A 261 25.54 31.21 7.03
CA LYS A 261 25.80 29.97 6.33
C LYS A 261 27.24 29.53 6.65
N GLN A 262 27.41 28.30 7.14
CA GLN A 262 28.73 27.70 7.37
C GLN A 262 29.18 26.95 6.12
N ASN A 263 28.37 26.01 5.64
CA ASN A 263 28.66 25.21 4.48
C ASN A 263 27.46 25.13 3.55
N GLN A 264 27.69 24.77 2.31
CA GLN A 264 26.63 24.46 1.35
C GLN A 264 27.12 23.39 0.38
N ILE A 265 26.30 22.41 0.15
CA ILE A 265 26.43 21.49 -0.96
C ILE A 265 25.28 21.70 -1.93
N SER A 266 25.57 21.67 -3.22
CA SER A 266 24.55 21.79 -4.27
C SER A 266 24.79 20.68 -5.30
N PHE A 267 23.74 19.95 -5.63
CA PHE A 267 23.79 18.89 -6.64
C PHE A 267 22.45 18.80 -7.36
N LYS A 268 22.43 18.15 -8.51
CA LYS A 268 21.19 17.83 -9.23
C LYS A 268 20.76 16.43 -8.84
N LEU A 269 19.53 16.30 -8.38
CA LEU A 269 18.87 15.00 -8.21
C LEU A 269 18.07 14.70 -9.47
N ASP A 270 18.36 13.56 -10.09
CA ASP A 270 17.62 13.03 -11.21
C ASP A 270 17.42 11.54 -10.96
N PHE A 271 16.24 11.18 -10.47
CA PHE A 271 15.88 9.79 -10.23
C PHE A 271 14.40 9.55 -10.52
N SER A 272 14.08 8.31 -10.84
CA SER A 272 12.70 7.84 -10.94
C SER A 272 12.54 6.54 -10.17
N PHE A 273 11.36 6.36 -9.62
CA PHE A 273 10.96 5.18 -8.88
C PHE A 273 9.68 4.62 -9.51
N ASP A 274 9.74 3.40 -10.00
CA ASP A 274 8.60 2.67 -10.51
C ASP A 274 8.13 1.68 -9.45
N GLN A 275 6.92 1.91 -8.96
CA GLN A 275 6.30 1.10 -7.90
C GLN A 275 5.17 0.26 -8.49
N ASN A 276 5.26 -1.04 -8.29
CA ASN A 276 4.20 -1.99 -8.58
C ASN A 276 3.72 -2.62 -7.29
N ILE A 277 2.43 -2.44 -6.98
CA ILE A 277 1.77 -3.03 -5.80
C ILE A 277 0.78 -4.05 -6.30
N ILE A 278 0.95 -5.30 -5.90
CA ILE A 278 -0.01 -6.38 -6.14
C ILE A 278 -0.60 -6.76 -4.78
N SER A 279 -1.90 -6.84 -4.72
CA SER A 279 -2.63 -7.21 -3.51
C SER A 279 -3.64 -8.29 -3.84
N GLU A 280 -3.67 -9.34 -3.03
CA GLU A 280 -4.59 -10.46 -3.18
C GLU A 280 -5.34 -10.71 -1.87
N ILE A 281 -6.63 -10.99 -1.97
CA ILE A 281 -7.46 -11.48 -0.86
C ILE A 281 -8.11 -12.79 -1.30
N VAL A 282 -7.98 -13.81 -0.47
CA VAL A 282 -8.70 -15.07 -0.58
C VAL A 282 -9.62 -15.19 0.64
N VAL A 283 -10.90 -15.36 0.42
CA VAL A 283 -11.88 -15.58 1.49
C VAL A 283 -12.15 -17.08 1.57
N PHE A 284 -11.72 -17.71 2.65
CA PHE A 284 -11.89 -19.15 2.86
C PHE A 284 -13.29 -19.50 3.36
N ASP A 285 -13.86 -18.64 4.19
CA ASP A 285 -15.21 -18.79 4.74
C ASP A 285 -15.83 -17.42 5.03
N SER A 286 -17.18 -17.37 5.00
CA SER A 286 -17.93 -16.17 5.31
C SER A 286 -19.28 -16.53 5.95
N SER A 287 -19.56 -15.91 7.09
CA SER A 287 -20.81 -16.13 7.83
C SER A 287 -21.38 -14.83 8.38
N THR A 288 -22.66 -14.84 8.66
CA THR A 288 -23.33 -13.73 9.33
C THR A 288 -23.23 -13.90 10.84
N ILE A 289 -22.83 -12.86 11.55
CA ILE A 289 -22.80 -12.82 13.02
C ILE A 289 -23.87 -11.87 13.55
N THR A 290 -24.21 -12.00 14.83
CA THR A 290 -25.18 -11.10 15.48
C THR A 290 -24.56 -9.73 15.78
N ASN A 291 -25.41 -8.69 15.92
CA ASN A 291 -24.94 -7.37 16.34
C ASN A 291 -24.26 -7.40 17.72
N ASN A 292 -24.72 -8.29 18.61
CA ASN A 292 -24.11 -8.47 19.92
C ASN A 292 -22.69 -9.04 19.81
N ASP A 293 -22.49 -10.08 18.98
CA ASP A 293 -21.17 -10.67 18.76
C ASP A 293 -20.21 -9.63 18.17
N TYR A 294 -20.70 -8.84 17.22
CA TYR A 294 -19.91 -7.76 16.65
C TYR A 294 -19.51 -6.69 17.69
N SER A 295 -20.47 -6.23 18.51
CA SER A 295 -20.24 -5.16 19.48
C SER A 295 -19.30 -5.58 20.59
N THR A 296 -19.40 -6.82 21.06
CA THR A 296 -18.58 -7.39 22.13
C THR A 296 -17.20 -7.84 21.67
N PHE A 297 -17.01 -8.05 20.35
CA PHE A 297 -15.74 -8.46 19.80
C PHE A 297 -14.63 -7.42 20.05
N LYS A 298 -13.50 -7.87 20.60
CA LYS A 298 -12.30 -7.06 20.84
C LYS A 298 -11.22 -7.42 19.82
N GLU A 299 -10.70 -6.41 19.15
CA GLU A 299 -9.62 -6.59 18.18
C GLU A 299 -8.32 -7.04 18.87
N ASN A 300 -7.64 -8.01 18.28
CA ASN A 300 -6.28 -8.38 18.65
C ASN A 300 -5.28 -7.72 17.68
N ASN A 301 -4.57 -6.71 18.18
CA ASN A 301 -3.58 -5.93 17.43
C ASN A 301 -2.14 -6.30 17.83
N GLN A 302 -1.91 -7.50 18.40
CA GLN A 302 -0.60 -7.90 18.95
C GLN A 302 0.28 -8.66 17.94
N ILE A 303 -0.22 -8.92 16.74
CA ILE A 303 0.51 -9.67 15.72
C ILE A 303 1.40 -8.73 14.90
N LEU A 304 2.66 -9.13 14.72
CA LEU A 304 3.59 -8.58 13.75
C LEU A 304 3.99 -9.66 12.75
N PRO A 305 4.35 -9.29 11.51
CA PRO A 305 4.87 -10.25 10.56
C PRO A 305 6.14 -10.91 11.11
N LYS A 306 6.20 -12.25 11.00
CA LYS A 306 7.44 -13.00 11.22
C LYS A 306 8.28 -12.87 9.95
N PHE A 307 9.52 -12.45 10.11
CA PHE A 307 10.47 -12.43 8.99
C PHE A 307 10.86 -13.84 8.58
N VAL A 308 10.83 -14.13 7.29
CA VAL A 308 11.19 -15.42 6.70
C VAL A 308 12.10 -15.15 5.50
N GLU A 309 13.32 -15.72 5.51
CA GLU A 309 14.30 -15.54 4.43
C GLU A 309 13.94 -16.28 3.14
N LYS A 310 13.17 -17.37 3.27
CA LYS A 310 12.72 -18.19 2.14
C LYS A 310 11.25 -18.55 2.32
N PHE A 311 10.59 -18.75 1.20
CA PHE A 311 9.21 -19.25 1.20
C PHE A 311 9.15 -20.58 1.93
N ASP A 312 8.40 -20.62 3.04
CA ASP A 312 8.15 -21.80 3.84
C ASP A 312 6.67 -22.18 3.70
N THR A 313 6.41 -23.30 3.01
CA THR A 313 5.05 -23.82 2.82
C THR A 313 4.41 -24.22 4.13
N ASN A 314 5.19 -24.73 5.10
CA ASN A 314 4.69 -25.22 6.38
C ASN A 314 4.34 -24.09 7.36
N PHE A 315 4.67 -22.84 7.02
CA PHE A 315 4.36 -21.69 7.89
C PHE A 315 2.86 -21.62 8.24
N TRP A 316 1.98 -22.07 7.36
CA TRP A 316 0.53 -22.02 7.53
C TRP A 316 -0.08 -23.31 8.12
N ASP A 317 0.68 -24.40 8.23
CA ASP A 317 0.16 -25.73 8.63
C ASP A 317 -0.17 -25.85 10.14
N GLU A 318 0.22 -24.87 10.96
CA GLU A 318 -0.02 -24.86 12.42
C GLU A 318 -1.26 -24.03 12.82
N LEU A 319 -2.28 -23.99 11.98
CA LEU A 319 -3.50 -23.19 12.23
C LEU A 319 -4.69 -24.05 12.58
#